data_b9c195075a484aa7affb9a97bd00b810
#
_entry.id   b9c195075a484aa7affb9a97bd00b810
#
_cell.length_a   1.000
_cell.length_b   1.000
_cell.length_c   1.000
_cell.angle_alpha   90.00
_cell.angle_beta   90.00
_cell.angle_gamma   90.00
#
_symmetry.space_group_name_H-M   'P 1'
#
loop_
_entity.id
_entity.type
_entity.pdbx_description
1 polymer ?
#
loop_
_entity_poly.entity_id
_entity_poly.type
_entity_poly.pdbx_seq_one_letter_code
_entity_poly.pdbx_strand_id
1 'polypeptide(L)'
;MSEIVSINITNHQLVLDPPFPASWDPQPRTKFPVTIVRVRDSDGREGVGSGDVMYGFADYARYFIGQPAGDLDRHAAVLANIDFHAGRPWPLDLALWDLAGKTAGKPVWEMLG
;
A
#
# COMPACT_ATOMS: atom_id res chain seq x y z
N MET A 1 -2.80 22.50 0.01
CA MET A 1 -3.17 21.06 0.02
C MET A 1 -2.02 20.27 -0.59
N SER A 2 -1.57 19.23 0.08
CA SER A 2 -0.44 18.45 -0.42
C SER A 2 -0.85 17.51 -1.56
N GLU A 3 0.10 17.22 -2.43
CA GLU A 3 -0.09 16.33 -3.57
C GLU A 3 0.85 15.13 -3.42
N ILE A 4 0.47 14.01 -4.00
CA ILE A 4 1.34 12.83 -4.06
C ILE A 4 2.48 13.13 -5.05
N VAL A 5 3.72 13.00 -4.58
CA VAL A 5 4.90 13.27 -5.43
C VAL A 5 5.65 12.00 -5.80
N SER A 6 5.54 10.94 -5.00
CA SER A 6 6.19 9.67 -5.33
C SER A 6 5.46 8.48 -4.71
N ILE A 7 5.52 7.35 -5.40
CA ILE A 7 5.10 6.05 -4.91
C ILE A 7 6.26 5.09 -5.13
N ASN A 8 6.82 4.58 -4.05
CA ASN A 8 7.93 3.64 -4.08
C ASN A 8 7.44 2.27 -3.64
N ILE A 9 7.63 1.26 -4.48
CA ILE A 9 7.22 -0.12 -4.20
C ILE A 9 8.46 -0.99 -4.16
N THR A 10 8.69 -1.64 -3.03
CA THR A 10 9.80 -2.57 -2.87
C THR A 10 9.27 -3.95 -2.50
N ASN A 11 9.85 -4.97 -3.11
CA ASN A 11 9.49 -6.36 -2.85
C ASN A 11 10.59 -7.03 -2.04
N HIS A 12 10.20 -7.72 -0.99
CA HIS A 12 11.11 -8.37 -0.06
C HIS A 12 10.72 -9.83 0.11
N GLN A 13 11.69 -10.65 0.46
CA GLN A 13 11.45 -12.03 0.84
C GLN A 13 11.95 -12.21 2.27
N LEU A 14 11.01 -12.46 3.18
CA LEU A 14 11.34 -12.67 4.60
C LEU A 14 11.66 -14.14 4.83
N VAL A 15 12.72 -14.40 5.56
CA VAL A 15 13.06 -15.74 6.03
C VAL A 15 12.30 -15.99 7.33
N LEU A 16 11.57 -17.10 7.39
CA LEU A 16 10.82 -17.49 8.57
C LEU A 16 11.64 -18.45 9.42
N ASP A 17 11.90 -18.07 10.68
CA ASP A 17 12.62 -18.88 11.64
C ASP A 17 11.91 -18.79 13.01
N PRO A 18 11.30 -19.87 13.48
CA PRO A 18 11.19 -21.19 12.83
C PRO A 18 10.25 -21.18 11.61
N PRO A 19 10.32 -22.20 10.75
CA PRO A 19 9.38 -22.34 9.63
C PRO A 19 7.94 -22.34 10.13
N PHE A 20 7.03 -21.78 9.32
CA PHE A 20 5.63 -21.63 9.69
C PHE A 20 4.81 -22.80 9.11
N PRO A 21 4.31 -23.74 9.95
CA PRO A 21 3.41 -24.79 9.49
C PRO A 21 1.99 -24.24 9.38
N ALA A 22 1.33 -24.56 8.27
CA ALA A 22 -0.07 -24.24 8.07
C ALA A 22 -0.81 -25.50 7.59
N SER A 23 -2.04 -25.67 8.05
CA SER A 23 -2.82 -26.87 7.74
C SER A 23 -3.12 -27.04 6.25
N TRP A 24 -3.06 -25.94 5.50
CA TRP A 24 -3.31 -25.94 4.05
C TRP A 24 -2.04 -26.07 3.20
N ASP A 25 -0.86 -26.04 3.81
CA ASP A 25 0.41 -26.19 3.10
C ASP A 25 0.96 -27.60 3.27
N PRO A 26 1.43 -28.25 2.19
CA PRO A 26 2.02 -29.59 2.30
C PRO A 26 3.34 -29.63 3.05
N GLN A 27 4.04 -28.48 3.14
CA GLN A 27 5.28 -28.33 3.88
C GLN A 27 5.30 -26.97 4.61
N PRO A 28 6.00 -26.88 5.76
CA PRO A 28 6.14 -25.60 6.46
C PRO A 28 6.78 -24.55 5.55
N ARG A 29 6.27 -23.33 5.63
CA ARG A 29 6.84 -22.19 4.89
C ARG A 29 8.13 -21.75 5.52
N THR A 30 9.15 -21.56 4.68
CA THR A 30 10.46 -21.05 5.11
C THR A 30 10.70 -19.61 4.70
N LYS A 31 9.90 -19.11 3.75
CA LYS A 31 10.03 -17.75 3.21
C LYS A 31 8.65 -17.16 3.01
N PHE A 32 8.57 -15.84 3.10
CA PHE A 32 7.32 -15.11 2.88
C PHE A 32 7.61 -13.86 2.05
N PRO A 33 6.97 -13.72 0.87
CA PRO A 33 7.11 -12.50 0.07
C PRO A 33 6.30 -11.38 0.69
N VAL A 34 6.83 -10.16 0.69
CA VAL A 34 6.13 -8.97 1.16
C VAL A 34 6.45 -7.79 0.26
N THR A 35 5.43 -6.99 -0.03
CA THR A 35 5.57 -5.71 -0.71
C THR A 35 5.47 -4.60 0.32
N ILE A 36 6.36 -3.62 0.25
CA ILE A 36 6.26 -2.39 1.04
C ILE A 36 6.03 -1.24 0.07
N VAL A 37 4.98 -0.47 0.34
CA VAL A 37 4.61 0.70 -0.45
C VAL A 37 4.83 1.95 0.39
N ARG A 38 5.57 2.91 -0.15
CA ARG A 38 5.78 4.23 0.47
C ARG A 38 5.24 5.30 -0.45
N VAL A 39 4.28 6.07 0.04
CA VAL A 39 3.69 7.20 -0.67
C VAL A 39 4.16 8.47 0.01
N ARG A 40 4.79 9.35 -0.75
CA ARG A 40 5.26 10.64 -0.23
C ARG A 40 4.47 11.78 -0.84
N ASP A 41 4.13 12.76 0.00
CA ASP A 41 3.45 13.97 -0.45
C ASP A 41 4.44 15.14 -0.64
N SER A 42 3.92 16.24 -1.18
CA SER A 42 4.69 17.44 -1.45
C SER A 42 5.18 18.17 -0.18
N ASP A 43 4.63 17.86 0.98
CA ASP A 43 5.07 18.38 2.27
C ASP A 43 6.14 17.51 2.93
N GLY A 44 6.54 16.41 2.30
CA GLY A 44 7.57 15.51 2.80
C GLY A 44 7.07 14.43 3.76
N ARG A 45 5.76 14.32 3.96
CA ARG A 45 5.18 13.23 4.75
C ARG A 45 5.19 11.95 3.95
N GLU A 46 5.26 10.83 4.67
CA GLU A 46 5.29 9.51 4.05
C GLU A 46 4.27 8.59 4.71
N GLY A 47 3.44 7.97 3.89
CA GLY A 47 2.56 6.87 4.31
C GLY A 47 3.16 5.54 3.88
N VAL A 48 3.01 4.52 4.70
CA VAL A 48 3.57 3.19 4.47
C VAL A 48 2.49 2.14 4.58
N GLY A 49 2.45 1.24 3.61
CA GLY A 49 1.59 0.06 3.61
C GLY A 49 2.39 -1.17 3.21
N SER A 50 1.94 -2.33 3.62
CA SER A 50 2.59 -3.59 3.26
C SER A 50 1.57 -4.69 3.02
N GLY A 51 1.97 -5.70 2.27
CA GLY A 51 1.12 -6.86 2.01
C GLY A 51 1.67 -7.75 0.92
N ASP A 52 0.76 -8.39 0.21
CA ASP A 52 1.11 -9.27 -0.90
C ASP A 52 1.82 -8.55 -2.04
N VAL A 53 2.44 -9.33 -2.90
CA VAL A 53 3.18 -8.79 -4.04
C VAL A 53 2.22 -8.08 -5.00
N MET A 54 2.58 -6.86 -5.37
CA MET A 54 1.89 -6.07 -6.38
C MET A 54 2.66 -6.14 -7.69
N TYR A 55 2.00 -6.62 -8.75
CA TYR A 55 2.59 -6.69 -10.08
C TYR A 55 1.98 -5.66 -11.02
N GLY A 56 2.79 -5.15 -11.94
CA GLY A 56 2.32 -4.27 -13.01
C GLY A 56 1.86 -2.89 -12.56
N PHE A 57 2.11 -2.52 -11.30
CA PHE A 57 1.62 -1.26 -10.76
C PHE A 57 2.28 -0.03 -11.40
N ALA A 58 3.47 -0.16 -11.97
CA ALA A 58 4.18 0.97 -12.56
C ALA A 58 3.33 1.72 -13.61
N ASP A 59 2.47 0.99 -14.33
CA ASP A 59 1.60 1.58 -15.35
C ASP A 59 0.45 2.40 -14.75
N TYR A 60 0.15 2.21 -13.45
CA TYR A 60 -0.97 2.85 -12.77
C TYR A 60 -0.54 3.99 -11.84
N ALA A 61 0.75 4.12 -11.54
CA ALA A 61 1.25 5.18 -10.64
C ALA A 61 0.83 6.58 -11.09
N ARG A 62 0.76 6.81 -12.39
CA ARG A 62 0.38 8.09 -12.99
C ARG A 62 -1.00 8.58 -12.59
N TYR A 63 -1.89 7.69 -12.16
CA TYR A 63 -3.24 8.07 -11.73
C TYR A 63 -3.27 8.68 -10.33
N PHE A 64 -2.16 8.58 -9.61
CA PHE A 64 -2.02 9.09 -8.24
C PHE A 64 -1.05 10.26 -8.15
N ILE A 65 0.03 10.24 -8.92
CA ILE A 65 1.04 11.31 -8.90
C ILE A 65 0.41 12.63 -9.32
N GLY A 66 0.66 13.69 -8.52
CA GLY A 66 0.11 15.01 -8.76
C GLY A 66 -1.31 15.21 -8.25
N GLN A 67 -1.94 14.17 -7.70
CA GLN A 67 -3.28 14.26 -7.15
C GLN A 67 -3.25 14.65 -5.67
N PRO A 68 -4.31 15.32 -5.17
CA PRO A 68 -4.39 15.64 -3.74
C PRO A 68 -4.24 14.38 -2.89
N ALA A 69 -3.27 14.39 -1.98
CA ALA A 69 -2.93 13.21 -1.18
C ALA A 69 -4.09 12.72 -0.31
N GLY A 70 -4.92 13.64 0.17
CA GLY A 70 -6.04 13.34 1.06
C GLY A 70 -7.36 12.99 0.38
N ASP A 71 -7.42 12.95 -0.94
CA ASP A 71 -8.66 12.64 -1.68
C ASP A 71 -8.91 11.13 -1.69
N LEU A 72 -9.23 10.59 -0.53
CA LEU A 72 -9.39 9.15 -0.32
C LEU A 72 -10.52 8.54 -1.15
N ASP A 73 -11.61 9.28 -1.37
CA ASP A 73 -12.72 8.79 -2.19
C ASP A 73 -12.29 8.57 -3.64
N ARG A 74 -11.54 9.51 -4.20
CA ARG A 74 -10.97 9.36 -5.54
C ARG A 74 -9.99 8.20 -5.59
N HIS A 75 -9.10 8.10 -4.61
CA HIS A 75 -8.14 7.00 -4.54
C HIS A 75 -8.84 5.65 -4.48
N ALA A 76 -9.90 5.54 -3.68
CA ALA A 76 -10.69 4.31 -3.58
C ALA A 76 -11.30 3.91 -4.92
N ALA A 77 -11.83 4.87 -5.68
CA ALA A 77 -12.41 4.60 -6.99
C ALA A 77 -11.36 4.12 -8.01
N VAL A 78 -10.17 4.75 -8.01
CA VAL A 78 -9.06 4.33 -8.89
C VAL A 78 -8.56 2.94 -8.49
N LEU A 79 -8.40 2.68 -7.19
CA LEU A 79 -7.95 1.38 -6.68
C LEU A 79 -8.92 0.25 -7.02
N ALA A 80 -10.23 0.51 -6.93
CA ALA A 80 -11.25 -0.47 -7.31
C ALA A 80 -11.14 -0.84 -8.80
N ASN A 81 -10.84 0.13 -9.64
CA ASN A 81 -10.63 -0.10 -11.07
C ASN A 81 -9.38 -0.93 -11.32
N ILE A 82 -8.28 -0.60 -10.64
CA ILE A 82 -7.03 -1.35 -10.74
C ILE A 82 -7.24 -2.79 -10.26
N ASP A 83 -7.94 -2.98 -9.14
CA ASP A 83 -8.22 -4.31 -8.58
C ASP A 83 -8.95 -5.19 -9.59
N PHE A 84 -9.89 -4.62 -10.34
CA PHE A 84 -10.61 -5.33 -11.38
C PHE A 84 -9.70 -5.77 -12.54
N HIS A 85 -8.76 -4.93 -12.95
CA HIS A 85 -7.94 -5.17 -14.14
C HIS A 85 -6.58 -5.82 -13.87
N ALA A 86 -5.92 -5.45 -12.79
CA ALA A 86 -4.54 -5.85 -12.51
C ALA A 86 -4.37 -6.54 -11.15
N GLY A 87 -5.39 -6.60 -10.33
CA GLY A 87 -5.43 -7.31 -9.05
C GLY A 87 -4.71 -6.61 -7.91
N ARG A 88 -5.13 -6.81 -6.75
CA ARG A 88 -4.56 -6.65 -5.40
C ARG A 88 -3.68 -5.41 -5.10
N PRO A 89 -4.16 -4.16 -5.31
CA PRO A 89 -3.37 -2.98 -4.96
C PRO A 89 -3.56 -2.54 -3.49
N TRP A 90 -4.11 -3.37 -2.62
CA TRP A 90 -4.45 -3.00 -1.25
C TRP A 90 -3.28 -2.51 -0.38
N PRO A 91 -2.00 -2.91 -0.61
CA PRO A 91 -0.89 -2.29 0.12
C PRO A 91 -0.75 -0.78 -0.15
N LEU A 92 -1.09 -0.34 -1.37
CA LEU A 92 -1.14 1.08 -1.69
C LEU A 92 -2.28 1.78 -0.96
N ASP A 93 -3.46 1.14 -0.87
CA ASP A 93 -4.59 1.69 -0.11
C ASP A 93 -4.20 1.94 1.36
N LEU A 94 -3.52 0.98 1.98
CA LEU A 94 -3.01 1.14 3.34
C LEU A 94 -2.05 2.33 3.46
N ALA A 95 -1.14 2.49 2.50
CA ALA A 95 -0.19 3.60 2.49
C ALA A 95 -0.88 4.96 2.36
N LEU A 96 -1.91 5.04 1.53
CA LEU A 96 -2.70 6.28 1.35
C LEU A 96 -3.46 6.65 2.62
N TRP A 97 -4.06 5.68 3.31
CA TRP A 97 -4.71 5.91 4.60
C TRP A 97 -3.71 6.30 5.69
N ASP A 98 -2.54 5.66 5.72
CA ASP A 98 -1.48 6.01 6.68
C ASP A 98 -1.02 7.45 6.47
N LEU A 99 -0.83 7.86 5.21
CA LEU A 99 -0.46 9.24 4.89
C LEU A 99 -1.55 10.22 5.33
N ALA A 100 -2.81 9.90 5.07
CA ALA A 100 -3.94 10.74 5.47
C ALA A 100 -4.02 10.88 6.99
N GLY A 101 -3.79 9.81 7.74
CA GLY A 101 -3.74 9.82 9.19
C GLY A 101 -2.61 10.69 9.72
N LYS A 102 -1.42 10.57 9.15
CA LYS A 102 -0.27 11.40 9.51
C LYS A 102 -0.52 12.88 9.22
N THR A 103 -1.17 13.18 8.11
CA THR A 103 -1.54 14.55 7.75
C THR A 103 -2.54 15.13 8.75
N ALA A 104 -3.52 14.35 9.19
CA ALA A 104 -4.53 14.77 10.15
C ALA A 104 -4.06 14.71 11.61
N GLY A 105 -2.90 14.09 11.88
CA GLY A 105 -2.41 13.88 13.24
C GLY A 105 -3.25 12.86 14.01
N LYS A 106 -3.85 11.89 13.31
CA LYS A 106 -4.75 10.89 13.90
C LYS A 106 -4.37 9.49 13.44
N PRO A 107 -4.55 8.47 14.30
CA PRO A 107 -4.46 7.09 13.84
C PRO A 107 -5.61 6.76 12.88
N VAL A 108 -5.38 5.79 12.00
CA VAL A 108 -6.36 5.45 10.95
C VAL A 108 -7.71 5.02 11.55
N TRP A 109 -7.71 4.29 12.66
CA TRP A 109 -8.96 3.86 13.30
C TRP A 109 -9.84 5.06 13.70
N GLU A 110 -9.23 6.15 14.11
CA GLU A 110 -9.96 7.36 14.50
C GLU A 110 -10.51 8.08 13.26
N MET A 111 -9.82 8.01 12.13
CA MET A 111 -10.30 8.58 10.86
C MET A 111 -11.48 7.81 10.29
N LEU A 112 -11.56 6.54 10.59
CA LEU A 112 -12.67 5.67 10.13
C LEU A 112 -13.95 5.88 10.96
N GLY A 113 -13.87 6.56 12.06
CA GLY A 113 -15.02 6.82 12.94
C GLY A 113 -15.08 5.83 14.08
#